data_cba7bf559cd30802251430a66f3e08b4
#
_entry.id   cba7bf559cd30802251430a66f3e08b4
#
_cell.length_a   1.000
_cell.length_b   1.000
_cell.length_c   1.000
_cell.angle_alpha   90.00
_cell.angle_beta   90.00
_cell.angle_gamma   90.00
#
_symmetry.space_group_name_H-M   'P 1'
#
loop_
_entity.id
_entity.type
_entity.pdbx_description
1 polymer ?
#
loop_
_entity_poly.entity_id
_entity_poly.type
_entity_poly.pdbx_seq_one_letter_code
_entity_poly.pdbx_strand_id
1 'polypeptide(L)'
;MNNKTSSGIFFIVLLCIITPPLFAENFHGIQAHGLADFRYIRTDSDNQNNTDFSKFSEGGANRDLFHVNEAALTLQGRLGWSWTGSITAKYGHNAKNPVDISEAVLFFKPVSTSPWRVNARLGSFYAPISLENTSTAWTSPYTLTSSAINSWVGEELKTFGGEATVGYHLENGDHVDFFGAGFGNNDTAGTLLAFRGWRMHDYEATILDGFKLPNPAHIQSIFTRQSLTTQPFAEVDGRAGYYAGFNLERPDAVKFRTLYYDNRANPTVVENGQYGWHTRFVSAGLKVILPFQLTLIEQSMLGNTQMGGLVGNHAAIDVNFWAHSLLLSKKIIEGHRISVRYDIFGTHKNDEIVQNPNAENSHAWTANYNWTLFTHHQFNFEVTTSTSDVTARTLQTINPSQHETLWQIGYRVFF
;
A
#
# COMPACT_ATOMS: atom_id res chain seq x y z
N MET A 1 19.21 3.37 30.01
CA MET A 1 20.59 3.65 29.54
C MET A 1 20.81 2.86 28.27
N ASN A 2 20.94 3.53 27.18
CA ASN A 2 21.79 3.35 25.99
C ASN A 2 21.14 4.01 24.78
N ASN A 3 21.34 5.32 24.73
CA ASN A 3 21.13 6.15 23.52
C ASN A 3 22.42 6.14 22.71
N LYS A 4 22.63 5.18 21.81
CA LYS A 4 23.82 5.19 20.93
C LYS A 4 23.56 4.82 19.46
N THR A 5 22.31 4.63 19.02
CA THR A 5 22.03 4.23 17.64
C THR A 5 21.49 5.34 16.72
N SER A 6 21.16 6.53 17.24
CA SER A 6 20.58 7.60 16.42
C SER A 6 21.60 8.45 15.63
N SER A 7 22.88 8.46 16.04
CA SER A 7 23.89 9.35 15.42
C SER A 7 24.35 8.90 14.02
N GLY A 8 24.35 7.60 13.73
CA GLY A 8 24.83 7.08 12.44
C GLY A 8 23.85 7.32 11.28
N ILE A 9 22.55 7.20 11.54
CA ILE A 9 21.49 7.41 10.54
C ILE A 9 21.37 8.89 10.20
N PHE A 10 21.51 9.76 11.20
CA PHE A 10 21.49 11.22 11.01
C PHE A 10 22.64 11.71 10.12
N PHE A 11 23.81 11.06 10.18
CA PHE A 11 24.97 11.43 9.37
C PHE A 11 24.80 11.02 7.89
N ILE A 12 24.17 9.86 7.61
CA ILE A 12 23.90 9.41 6.24
C ILE A 12 22.82 10.27 5.59
N VAL A 13 21.76 10.63 6.33
CA VAL A 13 20.68 11.50 5.85
C VAL A 13 21.16 12.94 5.64
N LEU A 14 22.04 13.46 6.52
CA LEU A 14 22.61 14.81 6.36
C LEU A 14 23.57 14.88 5.15
N LEU A 15 24.28 13.81 4.82
CA LEU A 15 25.15 13.75 3.63
C LEU A 15 24.33 13.82 2.31
N CYS A 16 23.13 13.24 2.29
CA CYS A 16 22.23 13.30 1.13
C CYS A 16 21.59 14.69 0.90
N ILE A 17 21.51 15.52 1.97
CA ILE A 17 20.91 16.87 1.88
C ILE A 17 21.90 17.90 1.34
N ILE A 18 23.21 17.72 1.57
CA ILE A 18 24.25 18.71 1.30
C ILE A 18 24.93 18.50 -0.05
N THR A 19 24.85 17.30 -0.63
CA THR A 19 25.44 17.02 -1.94
C THR A 19 24.32 16.72 -2.95
N PRO A 20 24.08 17.60 -3.94
CA PRO A 20 23.28 17.21 -5.10
C PRO A 20 24.03 16.08 -5.84
N PRO A 21 23.39 15.29 -6.65
CA PRO A 21 23.53 13.84 -6.87
C PRO A 21 24.92 13.41 -7.32
N LEU A 22 25.84 13.26 -6.38
CA LEU A 22 27.13 12.60 -6.62
C LEU A 22 27.01 11.07 -6.76
N PHE A 23 25.84 10.50 -6.51
CA PHE A 23 25.61 9.06 -6.59
C PHE A 23 24.87 8.59 -7.86
N ALA A 24 24.48 9.51 -8.76
CA ALA A 24 23.92 9.14 -10.06
C ALA A 24 25.00 8.79 -11.12
N GLU A 25 26.25 8.61 -10.74
CA GLU A 25 27.25 8.09 -11.66
C GLU A 25 27.02 6.59 -11.85
N ASN A 26 26.84 6.23 -13.10
CA ASN A 26 26.72 4.87 -13.61
C ASN A 26 27.85 3.98 -13.09
N PHE A 27 27.63 3.28 -12.00
CA PHE A 27 28.47 2.14 -11.64
C PHE A 27 28.25 1.05 -12.69
N HIS A 28 29.06 1.04 -13.76
CA HIS A 28 29.10 -0.03 -14.76
C HIS A 28 27.73 -0.69 -15.07
N GLY A 29 26.70 0.14 -15.40
CA GLY A 29 25.36 -0.35 -15.75
C GLY A 29 24.38 -0.51 -14.58
N ILE A 30 24.73 -0.11 -13.35
CA ILE A 30 23.81 -0.03 -12.22
C ILE A 30 23.32 1.42 -12.06
N GLN A 31 22.02 1.58 -11.91
CA GLN A 31 21.35 2.84 -11.58
C GLN A 31 20.88 2.80 -10.13
N ALA A 32 21.02 3.89 -9.41
CA ALA A 32 20.50 4.07 -8.08
C ALA A 32 19.46 5.19 -8.06
N HIS A 33 18.32 4.93 -7.42
CA HIS A 33 17.26 5.90 -7.19
C HIS A 33 16.85 5.84 -5.73
N GLY A 34 16.54 6.97 -5.15
CA GLY A 34 16.18 6.97 -3.74
C GLY A 34 15.21 8.07 -3.37
N LEU A 35 14.72 7.95 -2.15
CA LEU A 35 13.78 8.85 -1.51
C LEU A 35 14.15 8.96 -0.03
N ALA A 36 14.09 10.18 0.51
CA ALA A 36 14.00 10.43 1.95
C ALA A 36 12.79 11.34 2.23
N ASP A 37 11.93 10.95 3.15
CA ASP A 37 10.70 11.64 3.52
C ASP A 37 10.73 12.03 5.00
N PHE A 38 10.69 13.33 5.26
CA PHE A 38 10.65 13.94 6.59
C PHE A 38 9.28 14.53 6.82
N ARG A 39 8.66 14.23 7.98
CA ARG A 39 7.31 14.71 8.27
C ARG A 39 7.19 15.35 9.63
N TYR A 40 6.39 16.41 9.66
CA TYR A 40 5.71 16.88 10.84
C TYR A 40 4.24 16.50 10.75
N ILE A 41 3.74 15.82 11.77
CA ILE A 41 2.39 15.26 11.82
C ILE A 41 1.68 15.76 13.06
N ARG A 42 0.42 16.16 12.89
CA ARG A 42 -0.51 16.48 13.96
C ARG A 42 -1.85 15.82 13.69
N THR A 43 -2.43 15.19 14.71
CA THR A 43 -3.79 14.62 14.64
C THR A 43 -4.62 15.06 15.83
N ASP A 44 -5.92 15.22 15.61
CA ASP A 44 -6.93 15.47 16.65
C ASP A 44 -7.69 14.20 17.06
N SER A 45 -7.21 13.04 16.64
CA SER A 45 -7.79 11.76 17.03
C SER A 45 -7.92 11.67 18.55
N ASP A 46 -9.15 11.50 19.05
CA ASP A 46 -9.48 11.38 20.48
C ASP A 46 -8.94 10.10 21.15
N ASN A 47 -8.05 9.40 20.47
CA ASN A 47 -7.48 8.14 20.88
C ASN A 47 -6.51 8.30 22.06
N GLN A 48 -7.01 8.73 23.23
CA GLN A 48 -6.24 8.79 24.47
C GLN A 48 -5.63 7.43 24.88
N ASN A 49 -6.11 6.32 24.33
CA ASN A 49 -5.75 4.96 24.73
C ASN A 49 -5.09 4.14 23.62
N ASN A 50 -4.52 4.77 22.58
CA ASN A 50 -3.85 4.04 21.48
C ASN A 50 -4.77 2.97 20.87
N THR A 51 -6.00 3.37 20.52
CA THR A 51 -6.98 2.44 20.00
C THR A 51 -6.56 2.03 18.59
N ASP A 52 -6.40 0.75 18.39
CA ASP A 52 -6.00 0.12 17.14
C ASP A 52 -7.04 0.31 16.01
N PHE A 53 -8.09 1.10 16.23
CA PHE A 53 -9.21 1.37 15.31
C PHE A 53 -9.24 2.79 14.76
N SER A 54 -8.19 3.60 14.95
CA SER A 54 -8.03 4.88 14.25
C SER A 54 -7.92 4.67 12.74
N LYS A 55 -8.44 5.61 11.98
CA LYS A 55 -8.33 5.59 10.50
C LYS A 55 -6.97 6.04 10.00
N PHE A 56 -6.13 6.59 10.86
CA PHE A 56 -4.76 6.96 10.55
C PHE A 56 -3.78 6.09 11.35
N SER A 57 -2.68 5.65 10.72
CA SER A 57 -1.63 4.88 11.39
C SER A 57 -0.72 5.78 12.24
N GLU A 58 -0.68 7.05 11.92
CA GLU A 58 0.19 8.04 12.52
C GLU A 58 -0.52 8.78 13.65
N GLY A 59 0.20 8.96 14.76
CA GLY A 59 -0.25 9.78 15.87
C GLY A 59 -1.17 9.08 16.88
N GLY A 60 -0.66 8.77 18.07
CA GLY A 60 -1.50 8.61 19.26
C GLY A 60 -1.83 9.98 19.81
N ALA A 61 -3.08 10.18 20.24
CA ALA A 61 -3.61 11.29 21.03
C ALA A 61 -2.82 12.62 21.01
N ASN A 62 -3.26 13.60 20.23
CA ASN A 62 -2.82 15.02 20.31
C ASN A 62 -1.29 15.23 20.37
N ARG A 63 -0.50 14.50 19.61
CA ARG A 63 0.94 14.65 19.60
C ARG A 63 1.42 15.24 18.30
N ASP A 64 2.10 16.37 18.42
CA ASP A 64 2.94 16.88 17.36
C ASP A 64 4.18 15.97 17.27
N LEU A 65 4.40 15.37 16.12
CA LEU A 65 5.50 14.46 15.90
C LEU A 65 6.31 14.89 14.67
N PHE A 66 7.62 15.02 14.83
CA PHE A 66 8.55 15.18 13.71
C PHE A 66 9.45 13.94 13.62
N HIS A 67 9.51 13.32 12.45
CA HIS A 67 10.31 12.11 12.23
C HIS A 67 10.71 11.93 10.77
N VAL A 68 11.67 11.03 10.54
CA VAL A 68 11.91 10.44 9.22
C VAL A 68 10.82 9.39 9.00
N ASN A 69 9.87 9.70 8.12
CA ASN A 69 8.75 8.79 7.84
C ASN A 69 9.23 7.58 7.06
N GLU A 70 10.01 7.84 6.01
CA GLU A 70 10.51 6.83 5.11
C GLU A 70 11.87 7.23 4.53
N ALA A 71 12.72 6.26 4.28
CA ALA A 71 13.84 6.38 3.36
C ALA A 71 13.92 5.11 2.53
N ALA A 72 14.10 5.26 1.21
CA ALA A 72 14.16 4.14 0.29
C ALA A 72 15.35 4.28 -0.67
N LEU A 73 15.95 3.14 -1.01
CA LEU A 73 17.00 3.03 -2.02
C LEU A 73 16.66 1.88 -2.96
N THR A 74 16.51 2.20 -4.24
CA THR A 74 16.33 1.24 -5.32
C THR A 74 17.61 1.14 -6.14
N LEU A 75 18.18 -0.05 -6.22
CA LEU A 75 19.28 -0.38 -7.13
C LEU A 75 18.73 -1.17 -8.31
N GLN A 76 19.03 -0.72 -9.52
CA GLN A 76 18.59 -1.38 -10.74
C GLN A 76 19.79 -1.64 -11.66
N GLY A 77 19.93 -2.87 -12.14
CA GLY A 77 21.03 -3.28 -13.01
C GLY A 77 20.55 -4.06 -14.22
N ARG A 78 21.19 -3.83 -15.38
CA ARG A 78 20.93 -4.60 -16.60
C ARG A 78 21.72 -5.90 -16.58
N LEU A 79 21.04 -7.00 -16.89
CA LEU A 79 21.59 -8.36 -16.99
C LEU A 79 21.48 -8.83 -18.46
N GLY A 80 22.17 -8.15 -19.38
CA GLY A 80 22.08 -8.38 -20.81
C GLY A 80 20.99 -7.52 -21.49
N TRP A 81 20.52 -7.96 -22.69
CA TRP A 81 19.64 -7.17 -23.55
C TRP A 81 18.17 -7.14 -23.13
N SER A 82 17.71 -8.17 -22.43
CA SER A 82 16.29 -8.37 -22.13
C SER A 82 15.99 -8.46 -20.64
N TRP A 83 17.00 -8.54 -19.79
CA TRP A 83 16.83 -8.73 -18.36
C TRP A 83 17.29 -7.50 -17.57
N THR A 84 16.54 -7.19 -16.53
CA THR A 84 16.88 -6.13 -15.58
C THR A 84 16.55 -6.62 -14.17
N GLY A 85 17.51 -6.56 -13.25
CA GLY A 85 17.29 -6.80 -11.82
C GLY A 85 17.02 -5.49 -11.11
N SER A 86 16.12 -5.49 -10.14
CA SER A 86 15.83 -4.34 -9.27
C SER A 86 15.65 -4.83 -7.84
N ILE A 87 16.22 -4.10 -6.89
CA ILE A 87 16.03 -4.33 -5.46
C ILE A 87 15.78 -2.98 -4.78
N THR A 88 14.73 -2.93 -3.94
CA THR A 88 14.38 -1.75 -3.14
C THR A 88 14.48 -2.09 -1.66
N ALA A 89 15.37 -1.42 -0.95
CA ALA A 89 15.44 -1.43 0.51
C ALA A 89 14.76 -0.19 1.07
N LYS A 90 14.04 -0.34 2.18
CA LYS A 90 13.30 0.75 2.84
C LYS A 90 13.63 0.81 4.33
N TYR A 91 13.70 2.03 4.83
CA TYR A 91 13.57 2.35 6.25
C TYR A 91 12.13 2.81 6.49
N GLY A 92 11.46 2.21 7.46
CA GLY A 92 10.13 2.61 7.92
C GLY A 92 10.14 2.91 9.41
N HIS A 93 9.59 4.05 9.80
CA HIS A 93 9.57 4.51 11.20
C HIS A 93 8.88 3.51 12.14
N ASN A 94 7.77 2.91 11.69
CA ASN A 94 6.93 1.99 12.47
C ASN A 94 7.16 0.51 12.12
N ALA A 95 8.13 0.20 11.27
CA ALA A 95 8.41 -1.16 10.83
C ALA A 95 8.98 -2.02 11.98
N LYS A 96 8.62 -3.30 12.01
CA LYS A 96 9.20 -4.28 12.93
C LYS A 96 10.73 -4.36 12.76
N ASN A 97 11.19 -4.34 11.51
CA ASN A 97 12.58 -4.23 11.13
C ASN A 97 12.78 -2.84 10.50
N PRO A 98 13.48 -1.91 11.15
CA PRO A 98 13.59 -0.54 10.64
C PRO A 98 14.17 -0.43 9.24
N VAL A 99 15.03 -1.36 8.81
CA VAL A 99 15.57 -1.44 7.45
C VAL A 99 15.36 -2.86 6.94
N ASP A 100 14.65 -2.98 5.83
CA ASP A 100 14.37 -4.28 5.20
C ASP A 100 14.10 -4.10 3.69
N ILE A 101 14.00 -5.21 2.97
CA ILE A 101 13.71 -5.22 1.54
C ILE A 101 12.20 -5.06 1.34
N SER A 102 11.80 -4.07 0.53
CA SER A 102 10.42 -3.88 0.10
C SER A 102 10.14 -4.70 -1.16
N GLU A 103 11.00 -4.63 -2.18
CA GLU A 103 10.83 -5.34 -3.44
C GLU A 103 12.17 -5.90 -3.93
N ALA A 104 12.13 -7.08 -4.57
CA ALA A 104 13.26 -7.67 -5.27
C ALA A 104 12.74 -8.37 -6.53
N VAL A 105 13.05 -7.82 -7.71
CA VAL A 105 12.39 -8.19 -8.97
C VAL A 105 13.38 -8.39 -10.08
N LEU A 106 13.22 -9.47 -10.83
CA LEU A 106 13.87 -9.73 -12.09
C LEU A 106 12.85 -9.52 -13.22
N PHE A 107 13.09 -8.54 -14.07
CA PHE A 107 12.26 -8.22 -15.23
C PHE A 107 12.84 -8.84 -16.49
N PHE A 108 11.98 -9.46 -17.29
CA PHE A 108 12.24 -9.88 -18.65
C PHE A 108 11.44 -9.02 -19.61
N LYS A 109 12.13 -8.22 -20.42
CA LYS A 109 11.53 -7.29 -21.39
C LYS A 109 12.32 -7.34 -22.70
N PRO A 110 12.06 -8.35 -23.55
CA PRO A 110 12.76 -8.49 -24.82
C PRO A 110 12.35 -7.38 -25.80
N VAL A 111 13.28 -7.01 -26.66
CA VAL A 111 12.99 -6.10 -27.77
C VAL A 111 12.10 -6.84 -28.79
N SER A 112 11.01 -6.21 -29.21
CA SER A 112 10.11 -6.74 -30.22
C SER A 112 10.00 -5.79 -31.39
N THR A 113 10.03 -6.34 -32.60
CA THR A 113 9.81 -5.61 -33.86
C THR A 113 8.38 -5.70 -34.37
N SER A 114 7.54 -6.50 -33.72
CA SER A 114 6.11 -6.64 -34.02
C SER A 114 5.25 -5.79 -33.10
N PRO A 115 3.95 -5.58 -33.39
CA PRO A 115 3.01 -4.95 -32.44
C PRO A 115 2.86 -5.74 -31.15
N TRP A 116 3.14 -7.03 -31.14
CA TRP A 116 3.05 -7.87 -29.95
C TRP A 116 4.22 -7.63 -29.01
N ARG A 117 3.93 -7.48 -27.73
CA ARG A 117 4.89 -7.35 -26.64
C ARG A 117 4.66 -8.47 -25.63
N VAL A 118 5.76 -9.09 -25.20
CA VAL A 118 5.75 -10.09 -24.15
C VAL A 118 6.72 -9.63 -23.07
N ASN A 119 6.24 -9.52 -21.84
CA ASN A 119 7.06 -9.16 -20.70
C ASN A 119 6.81 -10.17 -19.58
N ALA A 120 7.78 -10.36 -18.69
CA ALA A 120 7.60 -11.12 -17.48
C ALA A 120 8.36 -10.49 -16.32
N ARG A 121 7.95 -10.77 -15.11
CA ARG A 121 8.70 -10.42 -13.90
C ARG A 121 8.61 -11.55 -12.88
N LEU A 122 9.69 -11.75 -12.12
CA LEU A 122 9.81 -12.77 -11.10
C LEU A 122 10.35 -12.13 -9.82
N GLY A 123 9.85 -12.53 -8.67
CA GLY A 123 10.35 -12.07 -7.37
C GLY A 123 9.26 -11.57 -6.44
N SER A 124 9.61 -10.57 -5.61
CA SER A 124 8.70 -9.90 -4.68
C SER A 124 8.37 -8.51 -5.20
N PHE A 125 7.10 -8.26 -5.52
CA PHE A 125 6.62 -7.01 -6.12
C PHE A 125 5.12 -6.77 -5.83
N TYR A 126 4.68 -5.52 -5.94
CA TYR A 126 3.26 -5.19 -5.84
C TYR A 126 2.48 -5.67 -7.04
N ALA A 127 1.30 -6.28 -6.80
CA ALA A 127 0.33 -6.53 -7.86
C ALA A 127 -0.07 -5.20 -8.53
N PRO A 128 -0.37 -5.20 -9.85
CA PRO A 128 -0.61 -3.96 -10.60
C PRO A 128 -2.00 -3.38 -10.29
N ILE A 129 -2.28 -3.05 -9.03
CA ILE A 129 -3.56 -2.49 -8.58
C ILE A 129 -3.54 -0.96 -8.67
N SER A 130 -2.52 -0.33 -8.07
CA SER A 130 -2.49 1.13 -7.93
C SER A 130 -2.32 1.89 -9.26
N LEU A 131 -3.12 2.94 -9.44
CA LEU A 131 -2.90 4.02 -10.41
C LEU A 131 -2.44 5.32 -9.75
N GLU A 132 -2.46 5.38 -8.43
CA GLU A 132 -2.06 6.51 -7.59
C GLU A 132 -0.58 6.42 -7.22
N ASN A 133 -0.11 5.29 -6.68
CA ASN A 133 1.26 5.10 -6.21
C ASN A 133 2.16 4.68 -7.37
N THR A 134 2.73 5.65 -8.06
CA THR A 134 3.51 5.46 -9.30
C THR A 134 4.89 6.12 -9.28
N SER A 135 5.30 6.69 -8.14
CA SER A 135 6.60 7.34 -7.96
C SER A 135 7.63 6.40 -7.31
N THR A 136 8.84 6.91 -7.05
CA THR A 136 9.95 6.16 -6.44
C THR A 136 9.49 5.44 -5.18
N ALA A 137 9.90 4.18 -5.04
CA ALA A 137 9.55 3.32 -3.90
C ALA A 137 8.04 3.22 -3.65
N TRP A 138 7.25 3.18 -4.70
CA TRP A 138 5.79 3.02 -4.69
C TRP A 138 5.01 4.18 -4.03
N THR A 139 5.61 5.36 -3.88
CA THR A 139 4.94 6.54 -3.30
C THR A 139 3.97 7.20 -4.27
N SER A 140 3.03 7.98 -3.73
CA SER A 140 2.11 8.81 -4.53
C SER A 140 2.76 10.15 -4.90
N PRO A 141 2.69 10.59 -6.18
CA PRO A 141 3.08 11.94 -6.59
C PRO A 141 1.98 12.99 -6.34
N TYR A 142 0.85 12.61 -5.74
CA TYR A 142 -0.33 13.44 -5.58
C TYR A 142 -0.59 13.85 -4.14
N THR A 143 -0.41 12.92 -3.22
CA THR A 143 -0.73 13.04 -1.79
C THR A 143 0.37 12.40 -0.94
N LEU A 144 0.46 12.77 0.34
CA LEU A 144 1.29 12.07 1.31
C LEU A 144 0.61 10.79 1.78
N THR A 145 -0.65 10.87 2.15
CA THR A 145 -1.47 9.72 2.57
C THR A 145 -2.04 9.02 1.33
N SER A 146 -1.86 7.72 1.21
CA SER A 146 -2.46 6.90 0.16
C SER A 146 -3.97 6.74 0.39
N SER A 147 -4.72 6.41 -0.68
CA SER A 147 -6.14 6.01 -0.56
C SER A 147 -6.30 4.77 0.32
N ALA A 148 -7.49 4.52 0.83
CA ALA A 148 -7.78 3.32 1.63
C ALA A 148 -7.38 2.03 0.88
N ILE A 149 -7.66 1.95 -0.44
CA ILE A 149 -7.25 0.83 -1.28
C ILE A 149 -5.74 0.67 -1.28
N ASN A 150 -5.00 1.75 -1.58
CA ASN A 150 -3.54 1.67 -1.71
C ASN A 150 -2.84 1.49 -0.36
N SER A 151 -3.41 1.98 0.73
CA SER A 151 -2.93 1.71 2.08
C SER A 151 -3.00 0.22 2.42
N TRP A 152 -4.13 -0.44 2.13
CA TRP A 152 -4.27 -1.88 2.35
C TRP A 152 -3.37 -2.71 1.43
N VAL A 153 -3.25 -2.32 0.15
CA VAL A 153 -2.30 -2.95 -0.79
C VAL A 153 -0.87 -2.86 -0.26
N GLY A 154 -0.47 -1.71 0.26
CA GLY A 154 0.84 -1.49 0.85
C GLY A 154 1.11 -2.37 2.07
N GLU A 155 0.10 -2.62 2.91
CA GLU A 155 0.24 -3.41 4.14
C GLU A 155 0.20 -4.92 3.91
N GLU A 156 -0.75 -5.42 3.11
CA GLU A 156 -1.06 -6.86 3.10
C GLU A 156 -0.91 -7.55 1.74
N LEU A 157 -0.76 -6.82 0.62
CA LEU A 157 -0.77 -7.42 -0.71
C LEU A 157 0.57 -7.29 -1.42
N LYS A 158 1.30 -8.40 -1.52
CA LYS A 158 2.55 -8.47 -2.29
C LYS A 158 2.65 -9.82 -3.00
N THR A 159 3.12 -9.79 -4.23
CA THR A 159 3.34 -10.99 -5.03
C THR A 159 4.74 -11.55 -4.73
N PHE A 160 4.82 -12.80 -4.34
CA PHE A 160 6.06 -13.59 -4.28
C PHE A 160 5.96 -14.68 -5.32
N GLY A 161 6.28 -14.37 -6.58
CA GLY A 161 6.02 -15.28 -7.67
C GLY A 161 6.42 -14.74 -9.03
N GLY A 162 5.62 -15.07 -10.03
CA GLY A 162 5.87 -14.64 -11.40
C GLY A 162 4.63 -14.09 -12.07
N GLU A 163 4.81 -13.02 -12.84
CA GLU A 163 3.79 -12.42 -13.70
C GLU A 163 4.27 -12.46 -15.16
N ALA A 164 3.36 -12.77 -16.06
CA ALA A 164 3.54 -12.62 -17.50
C ALA A 164 2.52 -11.63 -18.06
N THR A 165 2.96 -10.82 -19.02
CA THR A 165 2.13 -9.85 -19.74
C THR A 165 2.26 -10.06 -21.24
N VAL A 166 1.14 -10.12 -21.93
CA VAL A 166 1.08 -10.14 -23.41
C VAL A 166 0.27 -8.93 -23.86
N GLY A 167 0.87 -8.06 -24.65
CA GLY A 167 0.26 -6.82 -25.11
C GLY A 167 0.24 -6.70 -26.63
N TYR A 168 -0.75 -5.96 -27.13
CA TYR A 168 -0.81 -5.52 -28.53
C TYR A 168 -0.76 -4.00 -28.57
N HIS A 169 0.31 -3.46 -29.20
CA HIS A 169 0.64 -2.05 -29.24
C HIS A 169 0.49 -1.52 -30.66
N LEU A 170 -0.33 -0.48 -30.83
CA LEU A 170 -0.53 0.22 -32.09
C LEU A 170 0.57 1.27 -32.31
N GLU A 171 0.75 1.70 -33.55
CA GLU A 171 1.77 2.70 -33.93
C GLU A 171 1.53 4.07 -33.25
N ASN A 172 0.28 4.43 -32.97
CA ASN A 172 -0.08 5.67 -32.24
C ASN A 172 0.17 5.59 -30.73
N GLY A 173 0.68 4.46 -30.22
CA GLY A 173 0.95 4.20 -28.81
C GLY A 173 -0.21 3.62 -28.02
N ASP A 174 -1.44 3.57 -28.57
CA ASP A 174 -2.56 2.90 -27.93
C ASP A 174 -2.24 1.41 -27.77
N HIS A 175 -2.56 0.83 -26.60
CA HIS A 175 -2.29 -0.59 -26.37
C HIS A 175 -3.29 -1.25 -25.44
N VAL A 176 -3.36 -2.56 -25.57
CA VAL A 176 -4.04 -3.45 -24.62
C VAL A 176 -3.04 -4.50 -24.16
N ASP A 177 -2.94 -4.67 -22.84
CA ASP A 177 -2.10 -5.67 -22.22
C ASP A 177 -2.95 -6.61 -21.36
N PHE A 178 -2.81 -7.91 -21.55
CA PHE A 178 -3.32 -8.94 -20.66
C PHE A 178 -2.19 -9.43 -19.78
N PHE A 179 -2.43 -9.52 -18.49
CA PHE A 179 -1.44 -10.00 -17.53
C PHE A 179 -2.03 -11.04 -16.59
N GLY A 180 -1.17 -11.92 -16.08
CA GLY A 180 -1.52 -12.91 -15.09
C GLY A 180 -0.31 -13.32 -14.28
N ALA A 181 -0.53 -13.66 -13.03
CA ALA A 181 0.51 -14.08 -12.08
C ALA A 181 0.08 -15.30 -11.27
N GLY A 182 1.08 -16.12 -10.91
CA GLY A 182 1.00 -17.10 -9.85
C GLY A 182 1.94 -16.73 -8.71
N PHE A 183 1.50 -16.85 -7.45
CA PHE A 183 2.30 -16.44 -6.30
C PHE A 183 2.03 -17.32 -5.07
N GLY A 184 2.94 -17.28 -4.10
CA GLY A 184 2.78 -17.79 -2.74
C GLY A 184 2.94 -16.67 -1.72
N ASN A 185 3.08 -17.03 -0.45
CA ASN A 185 3.42 -16.12 0.64
C ASN A 185 2.46 -14.94 0.84
N ASN A 186 1.17 -15.13 0.65
CA ASN A 186 0.17 -14.10 0.90
C ASN A 186 -1.13 -14.69 1.51
N ASP A 187 -0.99 -15.78 2.28
CA ASP A 187 -2.12 -16.50 2.89
C ASP A 187 -2.76 -15.73 4.04
N THR A 188 -2.08 -14.77 4.61
CA THR A 188 -2.58 -13.91 5.70
C THR A 188 -3.23 -12.62 5.22
N ALA A 189 -3.29 -12.36 3.91
CA ALA A 189 -3.94 -11.19 3.36
C ALA A 189 -5.42 -11.13 3.77
N GLY A 190 -5.86 -9.98 4.27
CA GLY A 190 -7.21 -9.78 4.82
C GLY A 190 -7.30 -9.85 6.34
N THR A 191 -6.25 -10.27 7.05
CA THR A 191 -6.22 -10.32 8.51
C THR A 191 -6.47 -8.94 9.14
N LEU A 192 -5.71 -7.93 8.70
CA LEU A 192 -5.85 -6.57 9.23
C LEU A 192 -7.20 -5.98 8.84
N LEU A 193 -7.60 -6.18 7.59
CA LEU A 193 -8.87 -5.69 7.09
C LEU A 193 -10.07 -6.25 7.87
N ALA A 194 -10.07 -7.56 8.17
CA ALA A 194 -11.16 -8.20 8.90
C ALA A 194 -11.18 -7.85 10.39
N PHE A 195 -10.04 -7.71 11.04
CA PHE A 195 -9.98 -7.42 12.48
C PHE A 195 -9.98 -5.92 12.80
N ARG A 196 -9.40 -5.08 11.96
CA ARG A 196 -9.21 -3.65 12.19
C ARG A 196 -10.10 -2.77 11.33
N GLY A 197 -10.46 -3.25 10.13
CA GLY A 197 -11.04 -2.45 9.07
C GLY A 197 -9.99 -1.68 8.27
N TRP A 198 -10.46 -0.79 7.41
CA TRP A 198 -9.64 0.04 6.57
C TRP A 198 -8.86 1.09 7.38
N ARG A 199 -7.67 1.44 6.86
CA ARG A 199 -6.86 2.59 7.30
C ARG A 199 -6.40 3.40 6.10
N MET A 200 -5.93 4.62 6.38
CA MET A 200 -5.34 5.51 5.39
C MET A 200 -3.95 5.94 5.89
N HIS A 201 -2.93 5.58 5.14
CA HIS A 201 -1.52 5.86 5.40
C HIS A 201 -0.71 5.59 4.14
N ASP A 202 0.58 5.86 4.18
CA ASP A 202 1.53 5.53 3.12
C ASP A 202 2.54 4.44 3.53
N TYR A 203 2.30 3.80 4.66
CA TYR A 203 3.15 2.70 5.11
C TYR A 203 3.08 1.52 4.13
N GLU A 204 4.23 0.94 3.83
CA GLU A 204 4.37 -0.23 2.98
C GLU A 204 5.12 -1.31 3.74
N ALA A 205 4.50 -2.48 3.89
CA ALA A 205 5.13 -3.62 4.53
C ALA A 205 6.36 -4.10 3.76
N THR A 206 7.44 -4.35 4.47
CA THR A 206 8.64 -5.00 3.95
C THR A 206 8.53 -6.52 4.09
N ILE A 207 9.46 -7.28 3.52
CA ILE A 207 9.35 -8.75 3.41
C ILE A 207 9.25 -9.44 4.79
N LEU A 208 9.97 -8.93 5.79
CA LEU A 208 10.02 -9.52 7.14
C LEU A 208 9.14 -8.78 8.16
N ASP A 209 8.25 -7.92 7.69
CA ASP A 209 7.43 -7.11 8.56
C ASP A 209 6.34 -7.88 9.31
N GLY A 210 5.73 -7.22 10.28
CA GLY A 210 4.63 -7.80 11.06
C GLY A 210 3.90 -6.73 11.83
N PHE A 211 2.58 -6.87 11.90
CA PHE A 211 1.68 -5.91 12.53
C PHE A 211 1.06 -6.47 13.79
N LYS A 212 0.95 -5.64 14.81
CA LYS A 212 0.09 -5.93 15.95
C LYS A 212 -1.36 -5.99 15.52
N LEU A 213 -2.09 -6.99 16.00
CA LEU A 213 -3.53 -7.05 15.82
C LEU A 213 -4.24 -6.04 16.74
N PRO A 214 -5.38 -5.48 16.34
CA PRO A 214 -6.18 -4.63 17.19
C PRO A 214 -6.76 -5.48 18.34
N ASN A 215 -6.75 -4.95 19.57
CA ASN A 215 -7.26 -5.66 20.74
C ASN A 215 -6.87 -7.16 20.81
N PRO A 216 -5.56 -7.49 20.77
CA PRO A 216 -5.10 -8.85 20.51
C PRO A 216 -5.53 -9.86 21.57
N ALA A 217 -5.69 -9.44 22.83
CA ALA A 217 -6.17 -10.31 23.91
C ALA A 217 -7.63 -10.76 23.67
N HIS A 218 -8.47 -9.88 23.13
CA HIS A 218 -9.84 -10.21 22.77
C HIS A 218 -9.89 -11.18 21.61
N ILE A 219 -9.11 -10.94 20.55
CA ILE A 219 -9.01 -11.86 19.41
C ILE A 219 -8.57 -13.25 19.87
N GLN A 220 -7.55 -13.35 20.73
CA GLN A 220 -7.10 -14.63 21.26
C GLN A 220 -8.14 -15.32 22.18
N SER A 221 -9.03 -14.59 22.83
CA SER A 221 -10.10 -15.19 23.62
C SER A 221 -11.11 -15.96 22.75
N ILE A 222 -11.23 -15.60 21.47
CA ILE A 222 -12.12 -16.26 20.49
C ILE A 222 -11.32 -17.26 19.64
N PHE A 223 -10.16 -16.82 19.13
CA PHE A 223 -9.27 -17.58 18.23
C PHE A 223 -7.96 -17.89 18.94
N THR A 224 -7.96 -18.89 19.82
CA THR A 224 -6.87 -19.20 20.77
C THR A 224 -5.54 -19.52 20.10
N ARG A 225 -5.54 -19.89 18.81
CA ARG A 225 -4.33 -20.19 18.04
C ARG A 225 -3.78 -18.97 17.30
N GLN A 226 -4.49 -17.81 17.30
CA GLN A 226 -4.03 -16.61 16.64
C GLN A 226 -2.91 -15.95 17.44
N SER A 227 -1.80 -15.62 16.77
CA SER A 227 -0.73 -14.80 17.33
C SER A 227 -1.22 -13.38 17.64
N LEU A 228 -0.57 -12.67 18.56
CA LEU A 228 -0.80 -11.25 18.85
C LEU A 228 -0.45 -10.32 17.69
N THR A 229 0.28 -10.86 16.72
CA THR A 229 0.74 -10.15 15.51
C THR A 229 0.38 -10.96 14.28
N THR A 230 0.15 -10.28 13.16
CA THR A 230 0.08 -10.89 11.83
C THR A 230 1.36 -10.62 11.04
N GLN A 231 1.76 -11.59 10.20
CA GLN A 231 2.82 -11.48 9.23
C GLN A 231 2.17 -11.41 7.84
N PRO A 232 2.17 -10.27 7.16
CA PRO A 232 1.34 -10.06 5.97
C PRO A 232 1.69 -10.98 4.80
N PHE A 233 2.92 -11.50 4.77
CA PHE A 233 3.40 -12.33 3.67
C PHE A 233 3.77 -13.75 4.13
N ALA A 234 3.00 -14.30 5.08
CA ALA A 234 3.19 -15.68 5.51
C ALA A 234 2.61 -16.66 4.51
N GLU A 235 3.31 -17.78 4.33
CA GLU A 235 2.81 -19.01 3.69
C GLU A 235 2.28 -19.92 4.79
N VAL A 236 1.06 -20.42 4.64
CA VAL A 236 0.37 -21.19 5.70
C VAL A 236 -0.05 -22.58 5.22
N ASP A 237 -0.40 -22.76 3.96
CA ASP A 237 -1.00 -24.02 3.49
C ASP A 237 -0.37 -24.60 2.21
N GLY A 238 0.63 -23.94 1.63
CA GLY A 238 1.35 -24.38 0.43
C GLY A 238 0.58 -24.23 -0.87
N ARG A 239 -0.51 -23.46 -0.89
CA ARG A 239 -1.32 -23.26 -2.09
C ARG A 239 -0.91 -21.99 -2.81
N ALA A 240 -0.70 -22.10 -4.12
CA ALA A 240 -0.45 -20.93 -4.94
C ALA A 240 -1.73 -20.14 -5.17
N GLY A 241 -1.68 -18.83 -4.91
CA GLY A 241 -2.65 -17.85 -5.34
C GLY A 241 -2.40 -17.40 -6.78
N TYR A 242 -3.34 -16.63 -7.33
CA TYR A 242 -3.21 -16.02 -8.65
C TYR A 242 -3.95 -14.70 -8.75
N TYR A 243 -3.56 -13.91 -9.73
CA TYR A 243 -4.38 -12.84 -10.27
C TYR A 243 -4.28 -12.79 -11.78
N ALA A 244 -5.31 -12.24 -12.42
CA ALA A 244 -5.32 -11.97 -13.84
C ALA A 244 -6.10 -10.70 -14.13
N GLY A 245 -5.72 -9.99 -15.20
CA GLY A 245 -6.36 -8.74 -15.56
C GLY A 245 -5.91 -8.21 -16.90
N PHE A 246 -6.31 -6.98 -17.18
CA PHE A 246 -5.88 -6.28 -18.38
C PHE A 246 -5.76 -4.77 -18.17
N ASN A 247 -4.96 -4.13 -19.01
CA ASN A 247 -4.83 -2.68 -19.15
C ASN A 247 -5.31 -2.27 -20.55
N LEU A 248 -6.00 -1.14 -20.63
CA LEU A 248 -6.23 -0.38 -21.86
C LEU A 248 -5.58 0.98 -21.64
N GLU A 249 -4.67 1.39 -22.52
CA GLU A 249 -3.98 2.65 -22.35
C GLU A 249 -3.86 3.39 -23.69
N ARG A 250 -4.27 4.64 -23.68
CA ARG A 250 -3.87 5.68 -24.62
C ARG A 250 -2.91 6.59 -23.90
N PRO A 251 -1.62 6.62 -24.27
CA PRO A 251 -0.62 7.46 -23.63
C PRO A 251 -1.09 8.92 -23.51
N ASP A 252 -0.79 9.54 -22.38
CA ASP A 252 -1.12 10.94 -22.07
C ASP A 252 -2.63 11.32 -22.15
N ALA A 253 -3.52 10.33 -22.22
CA ALA A 253 -4.96 10.56 -22.27
C ALA A 253 -5.74 9.72 -21.26
N VAL A 254 -5.72 8.41 -21.40
CA VAL A 254 -6.54 7.51 -20.57
C VAL A 254 -5.83 6.20 -20.30
N LYS A 255 -5.96 5.71 -19.06
CA LYS A 255 -5.55 4.37 -18.66
C LYS A 255 -6.66 3.73 -17.85
N PHE A 256 -7.12 2.58 -18.30
CA PHE A 256 -8.03 1.72 -17.58
C PHE A 256 -7.32 0.42 -17.22
N ARG A 257 -7.51 -0.05 -15.99
CA ARG A 257 -6.96 -1.31 -15.50
C ARG A 257 -8.01 -2.04 -14.68
N THR A 258 -8.08 -3.35 -14.83
CA THR A 258 -8.86 -4.21 -13.95
C THR A 258 -8.14 -5.53 -13.72
N LEU A 259 -8.35 -6.13 -12.55
CA LEU A 259 -7.86 -7.45 -12.21
C LEU A 259 -8.79 -8.16 -11.22
N TYR A 260 -8.76 -9.48 -11.27
CA TYR A 260 -9.27 -10.38 -10.25
C TYR A 260 -8.09 -10.99 -9.50
N TYR A 261 -8.16 -11.04 -8.17
CA TYR A 261 -7.18 -11.61 -7.26
C TYR A 261 -7.82 -12.70 -6.41
N ASP A 262 -7.10 -13.80 -6.18
CA ASP A 262 -7.49 -14.89 -5.29
C ASP A 262 -6.23 -15.56 -4.73
N ASN A 263 -5.98 -15.46 -3.43
CA ASN A 263 -4.83 -16.13 -2.80
C ASN A 263 -5.05 -17.62 -2.57
N ARG A 264 -6.28 -18.12 -2.67
CA ARG A 264 -6.66 -19.52 -2.51
C ARG A 264 -6.27 -20.16 -1.18
N ALA A 265 -5.88 -19.38 -0.18
CA ALA A 265 -5.50 -19.89 1.12
C ALA A 265 -6.65 -20.69 1.77
N ASN A 266 -6.29 -21.74 2.50
CA ASN A 266 -7.25 -22.56 3.24
C ASN A 266 -7.61 -21.87 4.57
N PRO A 267 -8.83 -21.39 4.77
CA PRO A 267 -9.21 -20.67 5.97
C PRO A 267 -9.16 -21.50 7.25
N THR A 268 -9.09 -22.85 7.15
CA THR A 268 -9.07 -23.73 8.32
C THR A 268 -7.67 -24.09 8.81
N VAL A 269 -6.63 -23.75 8.04
CA VAL A 269 -5.24 -24.06 8.40
C VAL A 269 -4.67 -22.96 9.29
N VAL A 270 -3.87 -23.36 10.27
CA VAL A 270 -3.12 -22.46 11.15
C VAL A 270 -1.71 -22.98 11.29
N GLU A 271 -0.74 -22.17 10.93
CA GLU A 271 0.67 -22.46 11.09
C GLU A 271 1.39 -21.29 11.77
N ASN A 272 2.25 -21.58 12.75
CA ASN A 272 3.03 -20.59 13.52
C ASN A 272 2.19 -19.44 14.09
N GLY A 273 0.93 -19.72 14.47
CA GLY A 273 0.01 -18.72 15.00
C GLY A 273 -0.58 -17.79 13.94
N GLN A 274 -0.42 -18.11 12.65
CA GLN A 274 -1.06 -17.42 11.54
C GLN A 274 -2.16 -18.32 10.96
N TYR A 275 -3.37 -17.79 10.83
CA TYR A 275 -4.43 -18.44 10.08
C TYR A 275 -4.28 -18.15 8.58
N GLY A 276 -4.64 -19.13 7.75
CA GLY A 276 -4.94 -18.88 6.35
C GLY A 276 -6.20 -18.01 6.22
N TRP A 277 -6.17 -17.02 5.35
CA TRP A 277 -7.30 -16.17 5.00
C TRP A 277 -7.61 -16.33 3.52
N HIS A 278 -8.75 -16.90 3.19
CA HIS A 278 -9.18 -16.98 1.80
C HIS A 278 -9.67 -15.59 1.36
N THR A 279 -8.81 -14.86 0.70
CA THR A 279 -9.08 -13.48 0.25
C THR A 279 -9.13 -13.39 -1.26
N ARG A 280 -10.25 -12.84 -1.76
CA ARG A 280 -10.50 -12.66 -3.19
C ARG A 280 -11.20 -11.33 -3.44
N PHE A 281 -10.83 -10.67 -4.53
CA PHE A 281 -11.42 -9.39 -4.90
C PHE A 281 -11.29 -9.09 -6.40
N VAL A 282 -12.13 -8.16 -6.85
CA VAL A 282 -11.97 -7.45 -8.12
C VAL A 282 -11.51 -6.03 -7.81
N SER A 283 -10.52 -5.56 -8.56
CA SER A 283 -10.09 -4.16 -8.55
C SER A 283 -10.20 -3.57 -9.95
N ALA A 284 -10.69 -2.35 -10.04
CA ALA A 284 -10.72 -1.57 -11.27
C ALA A 284 -10.20 -0.15 -11.01
N GLY A 285 -9.54 0.44 -11.99
CA GLY A 285 -9.03 1.81 -11.91
C GLY A 285 -9.06 2.50 -13.27
N LEU A 286 -9.36 3.78 -13.25
CA LEU A 286 -9.39 4.67 -14.41
C LEU A 286 -8.57 5.91 -14.10
N LYS A 287 -7.59 6.22 -14.96
CA LYS A 287 -6.85 7.48 -14.94
C LYS A 287 -7.13 8.22 -16.24
N VAL A 288 -7.55 9.47 -16.14
CA VAL A 288 -7.82 10.34 -17.29
C VAL A 288 -7.00 11.62 -17.16
N ILE A 289 -6.29 11.97 -18.20
CA ILE A 289 -5.59 13.26 -18.32
C ILE A 289 -6.49 14.19 -19.13
N LEU A 290 -7.00 15.20 -18.46
CA LEU A 290 -7.92 16.20 -19.02
C LEU A 290 -7.16 17.46 -19.45
N PRO A 291 -7.75 18.34 -20.26
CA PRO A 291 -7.19 19.65 -20.58
C PRO A 291 -6.78 20.44 -19.31
N PHE A 292 -5.92 21.44 -19.49
CA PHE A 292 -5.41 22.31 -18.42
C PHE A 292 -4.61 21.56 -17.35
N GLN A 293 -3.92 20.47 -17.70
CA GLN A 293 -3.08 19.65 -16.81
C GLN A 293 -3.84 19.08 -15.60
N LEU A 294 -5.11 18.79 -15.80
CA LEU A 294 -5.96 18.14 -14.81
C LEU A 294 -5.88 16.62 -14.96
N THR A 295 -5.67 15.91 -13.88
CA THR A 295 -5.66 14.45 -13.83
C THR A 295 -6.77 13.96 -12.91
N LEU A 296 -7.59 13.05 -13.41
CA LEU A 296 -8.58 12.33 -12.65
C LEU A 296 -8.12 10.88 -12.48
N ILE A 297 -8.16 10.36 -11.25
CA ILE A 297 -7.93 8.94 -10.96
C ILE A 297 -9.10 8.44 -10.13
N GLU A 298 -9.74 7.40 -10.63
CA GLU A 298 -10.74 6.63 -9.91
C GLU A 298 -10.21 5.22 -9.67
N GLN A 299 -10.40 4.67 -8.46
CA GLN A 299 -10.09 3.28 -8.13
C GLN A 299 -11.22 2.69 -7.29
N SER A 300 -11.58 1.46 -7.61
CA SER A 300 -12.61 0.69 -6.93
C SER A 300 -12.12 -0.71 -6.60
N MET A 301 -12.52 -1.23 -5.44
CA MET A 301 -12.22 -2.59 -5.00
C MET A 301 -13.43 -3.18 -4.28
N LEU A 302 -13.76 -4.42 -4.62
CA LEU A 302 -14.84 -5.20 -4.00
C LEU A 302 -14.33 -6.62 -3.75
N GLY A 303 -14.50 -7.13 -2.55
CA GLY A 303 -13.99 -8.45 -2.21
C GLY A 303 -14.61 -9.10 -0.98
N ASN A 304 -14.06 -10.26 -0.66
CA ASN A 304 -14.42 -11.05 0.49
C ASN A 304 -13.17 -11.70 1.09
N THR A 305 -13.13 -11.81 2.41
CA THR A 305 -12.09 -12.52 3.13
C THR A 305 -12.71 -13.43 4.19
N GLN A 306 -12.19 -14.66 4.32
CA GLN A 306 -12.74 -15.69 5.19
C GLN A 306 -11.64 -16.37 6.00
N MET A 307 -11.92 -16.68 7.27
CA MET A 307 -11.01 -17.38 8.16
C MET A 307 -11.77 -18.33 9.10
N GLY A 308 -11.14 -19.45 9.44
CA GLY A 308 -11.66 -20.44 10.36
C GLY A 308 -12.57 -21.49 9.73
N GLY A 309 -12.97 -22.47 10.51
CA GLY A 309 -13.95 -23.50 10.12
C GLY A 309 -15.37 -22.93 10.07
N LEU A 310 -16.31 -23.73 9.59
CA LEU A 310 -17.72 -23.31 9.52
C LEU A 310 -18.33 -23.15 10.92
N VAL A 311 -19.03 -22.03 11.13
CA VAL A 311 -19.92 -21.75 12.25
C VAL A 311 -21.27 -21.41 11.61
N GLY A 312 -22.28 -22.27 11.81
CA GLY A 312 -23.50 -22.21 11.03
C GLY A 312 -23.23 -22.44 9.54
N ASN A 313 -23.62 -21.47 8.70
CA ASN A 313 -23.45 -21.55 7.24
C ASN A 313 -22.26 -20.77 6.71
N HIS A 314 -21.52 -20.06 7.58
CA HIS A 314 -20.40 -19.17 7.21
C HIS A 314 -19.09 -19.65 7.82
N ALA A 315 -17.95 -19.19 7.28
CA ALA A 315 -16.68 -19.31 7.97
C ALA A 315 -16.74 -18.56 9.31
N ALA A 316 -15.90 -18.94 10.27
CA ALA A 316 -15.87 -18.33 11.60
C ALA A 316 -15.66 -16.81 11.52
N ILE A 317 -14.88 -16.33 10.55
CA ILE A 317 -14.91 -14.95 10.10
C ILE A 317 -15.24 -14.95 8.60
N ASP A 318 -16.20 -14.14 8.21
CA ASP A 318 -16.62 -13.94 6.83
C ASP A 318 -16.98 -12.46 6.64
N VAL A 319 -16.13 -11.75 5.94
CA VAL A 319 -16.24 -10.30 5.77
C VAL A 319 -16.20 -9.93 4.31
N ASN A 320 -17.27 -9.31 3.82
CA ASN A 320 -17.24 -8.58 2.56
C ASN A 320 -16.61 -7.20 2.78
N PHE A 321 -15.79 -6.75 1.86
CA PHE A 321 -15.16 -5.45 1.92
C PHE A 321 -15.28 -4.70 0.59
N TRP A 322 -15.29 -3.38 0.67
CA TRP A 322 -15.35 -2.51 -0.49
C TRP A 322 -14.66 -1.17 -0.20
N ALA A 323 -14.10 -0.59 -1.24
CA ALA A 323 -13.56 0.77 -1.20
C ALA A 323 -13.60 1.41 -2.59
N HIS A 324 -13.84 2.73 -2.62
CA HIS A 324 -13.77 3.57 -3.80
C HIS A 324 -12.98 4.83 -3.47
N SER A 325 -12.16 5.27 -4.40
CA SER A 325 -11.32 6.46 -4.28
C SER A 325 -11.41 7.28 -5.56
N LEU A 326 -11.67 8.58 -5.42
CA LEU A 326 -11.70 9.53 -6.52
C LEU A 326 -10.72 10.68 -6.24
N LEU A 327 -9.64 10.75 -7.00
CA LEU A 327 -8.62 11.79 -6.90
C LEU A 327 -8.66 12.72 -8.10
N LEU A 328 -8.71 14.00 -7.82
CA LEU A 328 -8.55 15.08 -8.79
C LEU A 328 -7.27 15.84 -8.48
N SER A 329 -6.38 15.97 -9.47
CA SER A 329 -5.09 16.63 -9.30
C SER A 329 -4.82 17.58 -10.44
N LYS A 330 -4.38 18.82 -10.13
CA LYS A 330 -4.08 19.85 -11.11
C LYS A 330 -2.67 20.43 -10.89
N LYS A 331 -1.86 20.42 -11.95
CA LYS A 331 -0.67 21.28 -12.01
C LYS A 331 -1.13 22.71 -12.28
N ILE A 332 -0.82 23.65 -11.38
CA ILE A 332 -1.23 25.05 -11.49
C ILE A 332 -0.23 25.81 -12.34
N ILE A 333 1.04 25.70 -11.97
CA ILE A 333 2.23 26.20 -12.68
C ILE A 333 3.33 25.17 -12.51
N GLU A 334 4.46 25.37 -13.15
CA GLU A 334 5.61 24.47 -13.01
C GLU A 334 6.04 24.32 -11.54
N GLY A 335 6.23 23.08 -11.12
CA GLY A 335 6.57 22.71 -9.73
C GLY A 335 5.41 22.79 -8.74
N HIS A 336 4.22 23.27 -9.09
CA HIS A 336 3.11 23.43 -8.15
C HIS A 336 1.89 22.61 -8.54
N ARG A 337 1.41 21.80 -7.59
CA ARG A 337 0.27 20.90 -7.76
C ARG A 337 -0.70 21.00 -6.58
N ILE A 338 -1.98 20.99 -6.86
CA ILE A 338 -3.04 20.78 -5.87
C ILE A 338 -3.74 19.47 -6.20
N SER A 339 -3.99 18.67 -5.17
CA SER A 339 -4.74 17.42 -5.29
C SER A 339 -5.83 17.37 -4.22
N VAL A 340 -6.99 16.84 -4.60
CA VAL A 340 -8.09 16.56 -3.68
C VAL A 340 -8.54 15.14 -3.94
N ARG A 341 -8.74 14.34 -2.89
CA ARG A 341 -9.22 12.96 -2.98
C ARG A 341 -10.40 12.75 -2.03
N TYR A 342 -11.36 11.99 -2.49
CA TYR A 342 -12.48 11.49 -1.71
C TYR A 342 -12.44 9.96 -1.70
N ASP A 343 -12.45 9.39 -0.51
CA ASP A 343 -12.46 7.95 -0.28
C ASP A 343 -13.75 7.56 0.44
N ILE A 344 -14.41 6.47 0.01
CA ILE A 344 -15.47 5.80 0.74
C ILE A 344 -15.13 4.31 0.84
N PHE A 345 -15.27 3.75 2.02
CA PHE A 345 -14.86 2.38 2.26
C PHE A 345 -15.60 1.76 3.44
N GLY A 346 -15.68 0.44 3.44
CA GLY A 346 -16.36 -0.26 4.52
C GLY A 346 -16.16 -1.77 4.48
N THR A 347 -16.65 -2.41 5.53
CA THR A 347 -16.74 -3.86 5.67
C THR A 347 -18.13 -4.26 6.09
N HIS A 348 -18.57 -5.41 5.59
CA HIS A 348 -19.85 -6.01 5.97
C HIS A 348 -19.62 -7.41 6.54
N LYS A 349 -20.06 -7.60 7.77
CA LYS A 349 -19.97 -8.86 8.49
C LYS A 349 -21.06 -9.84 7.98
N ASN A 350 -20.62 -11.03 7.54
CA ASN A 350 -21.51 -12.12 7.16
C ASN A 350 -21.52 -13.26 8.18
N ASP A 351 -20.46 -13.37 9.02
CA ASP A 351 -20.31 -14.44 10.01
C ASP A 351 -21.27 -14.28 11.21
N GLU A 352 -21.44 -15.36 11.99
CA GLU A 352 -22.37 -15.46 13.11
C GLU A 352 -21.68 -15.24 14.49
N ILE A 353 -20.36 -14.95 14.55
CA ILE A 353 -19.64 -14.73 15.80
C ILE A 353 -19.94 -13.33 16.35
N VAL A 354 -20.88 -13.24 17.29
CA VAL A 354 -21.33 -11.98 17.89
C VAL A 354 -20.18 -11.23 18.60
N GLN A 355 -19.23 -11.96 19.19
CA GLN A 355 -18.10 -11.41 19.92
C GLN A 355 -17.06 -10.71 19.03
N ASN A 356 -17.13 -10.85 17.71
CA ASN A 356 -16.24 -10.20 16.77
C ASN A 356 -17.01 -9.23 15.85
N PRO A 357 -17.40 -8.05 16.34
CA PRO A 357 -18.07 -7.04 15.53
C PRO A 357 -17.03 -6.38 14.60
N ASN A 358 -17.15 -6.60 13.28
CA ASN A 358 -16.19 -6.13 12.28
C ASN A 358 -16.83 -5.37 11.12
N ALA A 359 -18.03 -4.80 11.34
CA ALA A 359 -18.67 -3.92 10.36
C ALA A 359 -18.11 -2.50 10.43
N GLU A 360 -17.90 -1.91 9.27
CA GLU A 360 -17.39 -0.55 9.10
C GLU A 360 -18.10 0.18 7.96
N ASN A 361 -18.38 1.49 8.16
CA ASN A 361 -18.79 2.42 7.13
C ASN A 361 -18.07 3.75 7.33
N SER A 362 -17.25 4.14 6.36
CA SER A 362 -16.33 5.26 6.51
C SER A 362 -16.19 6.07 5.22
N HIS A 363 -15.86 7.35 5.38
CA HIS A 363 -15.45 8.19 4.26
C HIS A 363 -14.37 9.19 4.71
N ALA A 364 -13.59 9.66 3.76
CA ALA A 364 -12.51 10.61 4.03
C ALA A 364 -12.31 11.60 2.89
N TRP A 365 -11.82 12.78 3.25
CA TRP A 365 -11.33 13.80 2.31
C TRP A 365 -9.87 14.05 2.57
N THR A 366 -9.08 14.09 1.49
CA THR A 366 -7.67 14.49 1.53
C THR A 366 -7.46 15.66 0.59
N ALA A 367 -6.80 16.71 1.06
CA ALA A 367 -6.35 17.83 0.24
C ALA A 367 -4.85 18.02 0.44
N ASN A 368 -4.09 18.06 -0.66
CA ASN A 368 -2.64 18.23 -0.64
C ASN A 368 -2.21 19.36 -1.60
N TYR A 369 -1.33 20.21 -1.12
CA TYR A 369 -0.55 21.12 -1.95
C TYR A 369 0.89 20.65 -1.99
N ASN A 370 1.39 20.47 -3.20
CA ASN A 370 2.74 20.01 -3.47
C ASN A 370 3.54 21.11 -4.19
N TRP A 371 4.73 21.39 -3.68
CA TRP A 371 5.68 22.29 -4.29
C TRP A 371 7.01 21.58 -4.53
N THR A 372 7.37 21.36 -5.81
CA THR A 372 8.59 20.72 -6.24
C THR A 372 9.62 21.75 -6.69
N LEU A 373 10.80 21.74 -6.06
CA LEU A 373 11.93 22.58 -6.39
C LEU A 373 13.05 21.74 -7.02
N PHE A 374 13.66 22.26 -8.09
CA PHE A 374 14.82 21.63 -8.76
C PHE A 374 14.64 20.14 -9.06
N THR A 375 13.41 19.71 -9.33
CA THR A 375 13.00 18.32 -9.62
C THR A 375 13.23 17.28 -8.51
N HIS A 376 14.04 17.57 -7.51
CA HIS A 376 14.46 16.64 -6.46
C HIS A 376 13.90 16.94 -5.07
N HIS A 377 13.47 18.18 -4.81
CA HIS A 377 12.97 18.62 -3.51
C HIS A 377 11.47 18.87 -3.58
N GLN A 378 10.71 18.20 -2.76
CA GLN A 378 9.25 18.29 -2.75
C GLN A 378 8.74 18.62 -1.37
N PHE A 379 8.05 19.74 -1.25
CA PHE A 379 7.33 20.16 -0.05
C PHE A 379 5.85 19.85 -0.21
N ASN A 380 5.24 19.27 0.82
CA ASN A 380 3.84 18.90 0.83
C ASN A 380 3.15 19.50 2.06
N PHE A 381 1.94 19.99 1.87
CA PHE A 381 1.05 20.44 2.93
C PHE A 381 -0.26 19.71 2.74
N GLU A 382 -0.55 18.77 3.63
CA GLU A 382 -1.69 17.87 3.51
C GLU A 382 -2.59 17.94 4.73
N VAL A 383 -3.90 17.89 4.48
CA VAL A 383 -4.92 17.62 5.47
C VAL A 383 -5.79 16.46 5.01
N THR A 384 -6.02 15.51 5.90
CA THR A 384 -6.95 14.40 5.68
C THR A 384 -7.95 14.37 6.83
N THR A 385 -9.24 14.37 6.51
CA THR A 385 -10.32 14.20 7.49
C THR A 385 -11.06 12.91 7.22
N SER A 386 -11.41 12.17 8.26
CA SER A 386 -12.19 10.93 8.14
C SER A 386 -13.37 10.95 9.11
N THR A 387 -14.53 10.52 8.63
CA THR A 387 -15.66 10.16 9.48
C THR A 387 -15.89 8.65 9.32
N SER A 388 -15.91 7.95 10.44
CA SER A 388 -15.94 6.49 10.44
C SER A 388 -16.89 5.97 11.50
N ASP A 389 -17.69 4.95 11.14
CA ASP A 389 -18.48 4.14 12.05
C ASP A 389 -17.90 2.73 12.05
N VAL A 390 -17.30 2.31 13.17
CA VAL A 390 -16.59 1.04 13.32
C VAL A 390 -17.13 0.32 14.54
N THR A 391 -17.86 -0.77 14.31
CA THR A 391 -18.54 -1.51 15.39
C THR A 391 -17.56 -2.12 16.40
N ALA A 392 -16.35 -2.48 15.98
CA ALA A 392 -15.32 -3.06 16.84
C ALA A 392 -14.84 -2.12 17.96
N ARG A 393 -15.02 -0.81 17.84
CA ARG A 393 -14.72 0.17 18.90
C ARG A 393 -15.53 -0.07 20.17
N THR A 394 -16.72 -0.66 20.07
CA THR A 394 -17.55 -1.01 21.22
C THR A 394 -16.88 -2.01 22.16
N LEU A 395 -15.96 -2.85 21.65
CA LEU A 395 -15.18 -3.79 22.49
C LEU A 395 -14.24 -3.08 23.47
N GLN A 396 -13.94 -1.82 23.22
CA GLN A 396 -13.08 -0.97 24.04
C GLN A 396 -13.87 0.16 24.73
N THR A 397 -15.21 0.09 24.74
CA THR A 397 -16.10 1.13 25.28
C THR A 397 -15.92 2.50 24.63
N ILE A 398 -15.50 2.51 23.35
CA ILE A 398 -15.32 3.72 22.55
C ILE A 398 -16.55 3.93 21.67
N ASN A 399 -16.88 5.19 21.39
CA ASN A 399 -17.96 5.52 20.46
C ASN A 399 -17.65 4.93 19.07
N PRO A 400 -18.53 4.10 18.49
CA PRO A 400 -18.35 3.58 17.15
C PRO A 400 -18.13 4.67 16.10
N SER A 401 -18.89 5.77 16.21
CA SER A 401 -18.79 6.89 15.28
C SER A 401 -17.74 7.89 15.74
N GLN A 402 -16.73 8.14 14.90
CA GLN A 402 -15.65 9.08 15.18
C GLN A 402 -15.36 9.96 13.96
N HIS A 403 -14.91 11.18 14.25
CA HIS A 403 -14.34 12.09 13.29
C HIS A 403 -12.88 12.34 13.66
N GLU A 404 -11.97 12.20 12.70
CA GLU A 404 -10.53 12.31 12.91
C GLU A 404 -9.92 13.19 11.82
N THR A 405 -8.97 14.04 12.19
CA THR A 405 -8.24 14.90 11.25
C THR A 405 -6.74 14.69 11.41
N LEU A 406 -6.04 14.57 10.29
CA LEU A 406 -4.60 14.44 10.19
C LEU A 406 -4.03 15.61 9.38
N TRP A 407 -3.12 16.35 9.97
CA TRP A 407 -2.35 17.42 9.32
C TRP A 407 -0.92 16.96 9.13
N GLN A 408 -0.38 17.14 7.93
CA GLN A 408 0.99 16.76 7.62
C GLN A 408 1.71 17.88 6.88
N ILE A 409 2.97 18.11 7.26
CA ILE A 409 3.93 18.87 6.47
C ILE A 409 5.05 17.90 6.14
N GLY A 410 5.23 17.62 4.84
CA GLY A 410 6.22 16.69 4.33
C GLY A 410 7.31 17.39 3.54
N TYR A 411 8.54 16.93 3.70
CA TYR A 411 9.66 17.27 2.85
C TYR A 411 10.28 16.00 2.30
N ARG A 412 10.15 15.78 0.99
CA ARG A 412 10.72 14.65 0.27
C ARG A 412 11.91 15.07 -0.57
N VAL A 413 12.97 14.30 -0.51
CA VAL A 413 14.15 14.44 -1.38
C VAL A 413 14.25 13.18 -2.23
N PHE A 414 14.32 13.36 -3.55
CA PHE A 414 14.54 12.28 -4.52
C PHE A 414 15.97 12.38 -5.09
N PHE A 415 16.59 11.26 -5.40
CA PHE A 415 17.92 11.20 -5.99
C PHE A 415 18.12 9.98 -6.91
#